data_e84cb028b00976796127725d41dc4908
#
_entry.id   e84cb028b00976796127725d41dc4908
#
_cell.length_a   1.000
_cell.length_b   1.000
_cell.length_c   1.000
_cell.angle_alpha   90.00
_cell.angle_beta   90.00
_cell.angle_gamma   90.00
#
_symmetry.space_group_name_H-M   'P 1'
#
loop_
_entity.id
_entity.type
_entity.pdbx_description
1 polymer ?
#
loop_
_entity_poly.entity_id
_entity_poly.type
_entity_poly.pdbx_seq_one_letter_code
_entity_poly.pdbx_strand_id
1 'polypeptide(L)'
;MKKIYLLAVALAGTLLTSCSDFLDKVPLVVPSSETFLTNQSAVTNYVNGLYIALPSAGAYGMGIMGEEKNSDNMVAMVYDRRMNGELQESIGGVTEWQKGYQNLRSVNYFLEYYKVPAAEETAEVLSLKGEAYFFRAYWHYYLLTKFGSIPVMDKFWDGNATVGGLQIPARDRSAVAQFILDDLKAAKELLYSRSKYQGLRICKEAAMVMAMRVALFEGTWEKYHKGTDFAAAEYKSDDFLQQVLTLGDELFQMGITLNTKENDKSVKNIDDAYGNLFNSKDLSATQEVLFWKKYSIADNLVHSLNTNLSSGMCDAEGPAGLSQSLVDNYLSCLLYTSPS
;
A
#
# COMPACT_ATOMS: atom_id res chain seq x y z
N MET A 1 -32.03 -64.14 -30.29
CA MET A 1 -32.00 -62.72 -30.57
C MET A 1 -32.61 -61.87 -29.45
N LYS A 2 -33.83 -62.18 -28.93
CA LYS A 2 -34.46 -61.38 -27.85
C LYS A 2 -33.63 -61.26 -26.56
N LYS A 3 -32.83 -62.23 -26.15
CA LYS A 3 -31.96 -62.20 -24.94
C LYS A 3 -30.74 -61.30 -25.08
N ILE A 4 -30.24 -61.05 -26.31
CA ILE A 4 -29.10 -60.16 -26.57
C ILE A 4 -29.55 -58.72 -26.52
N TYR A 5 -30.75 -58.38 -26.97
CA TYR A 5 -31.31 -57.02 -26.83
C TYR A 5 -31.61 -56.65 -25.38
N LEU A 6 -32.05 -57.59 -24.56
CA LEU A 6 -32.26 -57.35 -23.13
C LEU A 6 -30.94 -57.09 -22.38
N LEU A 7 -29.85 -57.78 -22.73
CA LEU A 7 -28.54 -57.56 -22.19
C LEU A 7 -27.95 -56.21 -22.64
N ALA A 8 -28.15 -55.82 -23.88
CA ALA A 8 -27.71 -54.52 -24.44
C ALA A 8 -28.44 -53.35 -23.80
N VAL A 9 -29.75 -53.45 -23.54
CA VAL A 9 -30.55 -52.44 -22.87
C VAL A 9 -30.18 -52.30 -21.38
N ALA A 10 -29.89 -53.44 -20.69
CA ALA A 10 -29.40 -53.40 -19.31
C ALA A 10 -28.00 -52.76 -19.19
N LEU A 11 -27.11 -53.02 -20.16
CA LEU A 11 -25.76 -52.42 -20.19
C LEU A 11 -25.80 -50.92 -20.54
N ALA A 12 -26.71 -50.49 -21.39
CA ALA A 12 -26.91 -49.05 -21.73
C ALA A 12 -27.54 -48.29 -20.57
N GLY A 13 -28.38 -48.91 -19.74
CA GLY A 13 -28.97 -48.30 -18.53
C GLY A 13 -27.97 -48.04 -17.40
N THR A 14 -26.89 -48.78 -17.33
CA THR A 14 -25.84 -48.59 -16.30
C THR A 14 -24.83 -47.50 -16.66
N LEU A 15 -24.80 -47.04 -17.92
CA LEU A 15 -23.91 -45.96 -18.37
C LEU A 15 -24.50 -44.54 -18.17
N LEU A 16 -25.76 -44.45 -17.71
CA LEU A 16 -26.44 -43.13 -17.52
C LEU A 16 -26.43 -42.67 -16.04
N THR A 17 -25.87 -43.45 -15.10
CA THR A 17 -25.63 -42.94 -13.77
C THR A 17 -24.22 -42.36 -13.65
N SER A 18 -24.01 -41.27 -14.42
CA SER A 18 -22.86 -40.38 -14.16
C SER A 18 -23.13 -39.65 -12.84
N CYS A 19 -22.47 -40.06 -11.79
CA CYS A 19 -22.44 -39.28 -10.53
C CYS A 19 -21.68 -37.98 -10.82
N SER A 20 -22.38 -36.90 -11.08
CA SER A 20 -21.82 -35.55 -11.18
C SER A 20 -21.03 -35.16 -9.92
N ASP A 21 -21.44 -35.65 -8.76
CA ASP A 21 -20.80 -35.40 -7.46
C ASP A 21 -19.40 -36.00 -7.26
N PHE A 22 -18.96 -36.92 -8.15
CA PHE A 22 -17.63 -37.52 -7.98
C PHE A 22 -16.51 -36.67 -8.57
N LEU A 23 -16.82 -35.86 -9.57
CA LEU A 23 -15.85 -34.96 -10.22
C LEU A 23 -15.77 -33.60 -9.56
N ASP A 24 -16.79 -33.21 -8.79
CA ASP A 24 -16.87 -31.92 -8.10
C ASP A 24 -16.32 -31.99 -6.65
N LYS A 25 -15.56 -33.02 -6.30
CA LYS A 25 -14.88 -33.03 -4.99
C LYS A 25 -13.81 -31.97 -4.94
N VAL A 26 -14.13 -30.89 -4.25
CA VAL A 26 -13.14 -29.89 -3.80
C VAL A 26 -12.01 -30.62 -3.07
N PRO A 27 -10.74 -30.43 -3.43
CA PRO A 27 -9.62 -31.05 -2.74
C PRO A 27 -9.71 -30.74 -1.24
N LEU A 28 -9.78 -31.75 -0.39
CA LEU A 28 -9.86 -31.61 1.08
C LEU A 28 -8.62 -30.95 1.72
N VAL A 29 -7.55 -30.78 0.95
CA VAL A 29 -6.26 -30.28 1.41
C VAL A 29 -5.97 -28.85 0.94
N VAL A 30 -6.69 -28.35 -0.06
CA VAL A 30 -6.57 -26.97 -0.53
C VAL A 30 -7.87 -26.24 -0.21
N PRO A 31 -7.88 -25.22 0.65
CA PRO A 31 -9.07 -24.42 0.92
C PRO A 31 -9.61 -23.90 -0.41
N SER A 32 -10.87 -24.20 -0.74
CA SER A 32 -11.50 -23.56 -1.89
C SER A 32 -11.64 -22.08 -1.62
N SER A 33 -11.56 -21.25 -2.66
CA SER A 33 -11.77 -19.81 -2.54
C SER A 33 -13.08 -19.43 -1.83
N GLU A 34 -14.09 -20.31 -1.92
CA GLU A 34 -15.42 -20.08 -1.34
C GLU A 34 -15.50 -20.31 0.17
N THR A 35 -14.57 -21.09 0.74
CA THR A 35 -14.59 -21.49 2.17
C THR A 35 -13.45 -20.92 2.98
N PHE A 36 -12.52 -20.18 2.34
CA PHE A 36 -11.28 -19.79 2.98
C PHE A 36 -11.44 -18.59 3.93
N LEU A 37 -12.16 -17.54 3.53
CA LEU A 37 -12.30 -16.29 4.30
C LEU A 37 -13.64 -16.22 5.07
N THR A 38 -13.95 -17.26 5.83
CA THR A 38 -15.23 -17.42 6.55
C THR A 38 -15.14 -17.20 8.05
N ASN A 39 -13.93 -17.00 8.60
CA ASN A 39 -13.73 -16.81 10.03
C ASN A 39 -12.59 -15.82 10.33
N GLN A 40 -12.56 -15.30 11.56
CA GLN A 40 -11.59 -14.30 11.99
C GLN A 40 -10.13 -14.72 11.78
N SER A 41 -9.78 -15.98 12.07
CA SER A 41 -8.39 -16.44 11.95
C SER A 41 -7.89 -16.41 10.50
N ALA A 42 -8.70 -16.90 9.56
CA ALA A 42 -8.37 -16.88 8.14
C ALA A 42 -8.28 -15.44 7.60
N VAL A 43 -9.22 -14.57 7.98
CA VAL A 43 -9.22 -13.15 7.64
C VAL A 43 -7.96 -12.46 8.17
N THR A 44 -7.61 -12.70 9.45
CA THR A 44 -6.39 -12.13 10.07
C THR A 44 -5.13 -12.55 9.33
N ASN A 45 -5.00 -13.85 9.04
CA ASN A 45 -3.82 -14.36 8.35
C ASN A 45 -3.68 -13.79 6.95
N TYR A 46 -4.79 -13.67 6.21
CA TYR A 46 -4.77 -13.09 4.88
C TYR A 46 -4.35 -11.62 4.91
N VAL A 47 -4.99 -10.82 5.75
CA VAL A 47 -4.71 -9.39 5.86
C VAL A 47 -3.27 -9.15 6.34
N ASN A 48 -2.74 -9.96 7.26
CA ASN A 48 -1.33 -9.90 7.64
C ASN A 48 -0.39 -10.08 6.45
N GLY A 49 -0.76 -10.93 5.49
CA GLY A 49 -0.02 -11.11 4.24
C GLY A 49 0.08 -9.85 3.38
N LEU A 50 -0.93 -8.96 3.43
CA LEU A 50 -0.92 -7.72 2.66
C LEU A 50 0.16 -6.73 3.13
N TYR A 51 0.54 -6.78 4.40
CA TYR A 51 1.60 -5.92 4.96
C TYR A 51 2.99 -6.22 4.39
N ILE A 52 3.24 -7.43 3.89
CA ILE A 52 4.54 -7.84 3.35
C ILE A 52 4.95 -6.99 2.15
N ALA A 53 3.98 -6.51 1.40
CA ALA A 53 4.20 -5.71 0.20
C ALA A 53 4.55 -4.25 0.48
N LEU A 54 4.41 -3.78 1.73
CA LEU A 54 4.81 -2.43 2.12
C LEU A 54 6.33 -2.26 2.10
N PRO A 55 6.84 -1.05 1.80
CA PRO A 55 8.26 -0.75 1.88
C PRO A 55 8.82 -1.06 3.27
N SER A 56 9.98 -1.67 3.32
CA SER A 56 10.68 -1.96 4.57
C SER A 56 12.18 -1.97 4.35
N ALA A 57 12.96 -1.71 5.40
CA ALA A 57 14.39 -1.96 5.37
C ALA A 57 14.59 -3.49 5.36
N GLY A 58 15.00 -4.02 4.22
CA GLY A 58 15.29 -5.45 4.03
C GLY A 58 16.71 -5.81 4.47
N ALA A 59 17.09 -7.09 4.25
CA ALA A 59 18.39 -7.59 4.65
C ALA A 59 19.58 -6.94 3.90
N TYR A 60 19.36 -6.49 2.67
CA TYR A 60 20.41 -5.90 1.82
C TYR A 60 19.95 -4.66 1.05
N GLY A 61 18.85 -4.03 1.47
CA GLY A 61 18.31 -2.85 0.80
C GLY A 61 18.14 -1.68 1.75
N MET A 62 18.22 -0.47 1.22
CA MET A 62 18.01 0.76 1.99
C MET A 62 16.52 1.01 2.32
N GLY A 63 15.62 0.18 1.79
CA GLY A 63 14.18 0.35 2.01
C GLY A 63 13.66 1.69 1.47
N ILE A 64 12.89 2.40 2.28
CA ILE A 64 12.34 3.72 1.92
C ILE A 64 13.47 4.74 1.66
N MET A 65 14.59 4.62 2.37
CA MET A 65 15.73 5.52 2.20
C MET A 65 16.36 5.41 0.80
N GLY A 66 16.19 4.28 0.11
CA GLY A 66 16.65 4.11 -1.27
C GLY A 66 15.93 5.01 -2.28
N GLU A 67 14.73 5.48 -1.96
CA GLU A 67 13.97 6.39 -2.83
C GLU A 67 14.60 7.78 -2.94
N GLU A 68 15.46 8.19 -2.00
CA GLU A 68 16.22 9.44 -2.08
C GLU A 68 17.19 9.48 -3.26
N LYS A 69 17.57 8.33 -3.82
CA LYS A 69 18.34 8.27 -5.08
C LYS A 69 17.58 8.87 -6.28
N ASN A 70 16.28 9.01 -6.18
CA ASN A 70 15.42 9.60 -7.21
C ASN A 70 15.18 11.10 -6.99
N SER A 71 15.91 11.71 -6.08
CA SER A 71 15.85 13.14 -5.76
C SER A 71 17.21 13.81 -5.93
N ASP A 72 17.27 15.11 -5.77
CA ASP A 72 18.50 15.88 -5.73
C ASP A 72 19.26 15.79 -4.41
N ASN A 73 18.74 15.02 -3.45
CA ASN A 73 19.37 14.81 -2.13
C ASN A 73 20.52 13.78 -2.16
N MET A 74 20.46 12.80 -3.06
CA MET A 74 21.43 11.74 -3.13
C MET A 74 22.00 11.57 -4.55
N VAL A 75 23.28 11.20 -4.60
CA VAL A 75 23.96 10.82 -5.84
C VAL A 75 24.25 9.32 -5.79
N ALA A 76 23.68 8.57 -6.73
CA ALA A 76 24.01 7.16 -6.93
C ALA A 76 25.28 7.02 -7.78
N MET A 77 26.09 5.97 -7.51
CA MET A 77 27.24 5.66 -8.39
C MET A 77 26.82 5.08 -9.74
N VAL A 78 25.59 4.57 -9.84
CA VAL A 78 25.04 4.08 -11.10
C VAL A 78 24.39 5.25 -11.82
N TYR A 79 24.65 5.38 -13.10
CA TYR A 79 24.05 6.42 -13.96
C TYR A 79 22.52 6.33 -13.94
N ASP A 80 21.88 7.39 -13.49
CA ASP A 80 20.43 7.50 -13.45
C ASP A 80 19.91 8.35 -14.61
N ARG A 81 19.23 7.70 -15.56
CA ARG A 81 18.65 8.36 -16.74
C ARG A 81 17.58 9.37 -16.38
N ARG A 82 16.83 9.14 -15.30
CA ARG A 82 15.76 10.05 -14.86
C ARG A 82 16.36 11.38 -14.40
N MET A 83 17.40 11.31 -13.57
CA MET A 83 18.07 12.51 -13.05
C MET A 83 18.77 13.30 -14.15
N ASN A 84 19.15 12.64 -15.25
CA ASN A 84 19.77 13.29 -16.40
C ASN A 84 18.78 13.70 -17.50
N GLY A 85 17.46 13.56 -17.28
CA GLY A 85 16.44 13.93 -18.27
C GLY A 85 16.40 13.01 -19.50
N GLU A 86 16.96 11.80 -19.40
CA GLU A 86 17.07 10.85 -20.51
C GLU A 86 16.08 9.68 -20.39
N LEU A 87 15.04 9.86 -19.57
CA LEU A 87 14.00 8.83 -19.42
C LEU A 87 13.23 8.73 -20.73
N GLN A 88 13.23 7.54 -21.32
CA GLN A 88 12.49 7.24 -22.55
C GLN A 88 11.20 6.50 -22.22
N GLU A 89 10.19 6.62 -23.09
CA GLU A 89 8.99 5.80 -23.00
C GLU A 89 9.37 4.31 -23.01
N SER A 90 8.85 3.57 -22.03
CA SER A 90 9.05 2.12 -21.97
C SER A 90 7.93 1.41 -22.71
N ILE A 91 8.27 0.55 -23.66
CA ILE A 91 7.31 -0.19 -24.49
C ILE A 91 6.80 -1.49 -23.81
N GLY A 92 7.12 -1.74 -22.55
CA GLY A 92 6.61 -2.91 -21.84
C GLY A 92 7.40 -3.28 -20.59
N GLY A 93 6.84 -4.21 -19.81
CA GLY A 93 7.57 -4.84 -18.69
C GLY A 93 7.82 -3.93 -17.49
N VAL A 94 7.03 -2.88 -17.30
CA VAL A 94 7.23 -1.95 -16.18
C VAL A 94 6.93 -2.65 -14.88
N THR A 95 7.96 -2.87 -14.08
CA THR A 95 7.89 -3.58 -12.79
C THR A 95 6.88 -2.93 -11.84
N GLU A 96 6.83 -1.60 -11.80
CA GLU A 96 5.92 -0.84 -10.96
C GLU A 96 4.45 -1.09 -11.32
N TRP A 97 4.14 -1.16 -12.61
CA TRP A 97 2.81 -1.49 -13.09
C TRP A 97 2.39 -2.89 -12.63
N GLN A 98 3.24 -3.88 -12.90
CA GLN A 98 2.99 -5.26 -12.50
C GLN A 98 2.83 -5.39 -10.99
N LYS A 99 3.71 -4.78 -10.21
CA LYS A 99 3.65 -4.78 -8.74
C LYS A 99 2.34 -4.19 -8.24
N GLY A 100 1.92 -3.02 -8.76
CA GLY A 100 0.67 -2.38 -8.36
C GLY A 100 -0.54 -3.28 -8.59
N TYR A 101 -0.69 -3.82 -9.81
CA TYR A 101 -1.85 -4.65 -10.15
C TYR A 101 -1.83 -6.04 -9.52
N GLN A 102 -0.67 -6.64 -9.28
CA GLN A 102 -0.58 -7.90 -8.52
C GLN A 102 -1.07 -7.73 -7.08
N ASN A 103 -0.70 -6.63 -6.42
CA ASN A 103 -1.17 -6.36 -5.08
C ASN A 103 -2.66 -5.99 -5.06
N LEU A 104 -3.15 -5.21 -6.03
CA LEU A 104 -4.58 -4.95 -6.20
C LEU A 104 -5.39 -6.22 -6.39
N ARG A 105 -4.88 -7.17 -7.18
CA ARG A 105 -5.51 -8.48 -7.33
C ARG A 105 -5.63 -9.21 -5.98
N SER A 106 -4.58 -9.20 -5.16
CA SER A 106 -4.60 -9.84 -3.84
C SER A 106 -5.63 -9.19 -2.91
N VAL A 107 -5.70 -7.86 -2.89
CA VAL A 107 -6.68 -7.14 -2.07
C VAL A 107 -8.11 -7.40 -2.57
N ASN A 108 -8.34 -7.34 -3.88
CA ASN A 108 -9.66 -7.59 -4.45
C ASN A 108 -10.10 -9.04 -4.26
N TYR A 109 -9.16 -10.00 -4.28
CA TYR A 109 -9.47 -11.39 -3.91
C TYR A 109 -10.04 -11.46 -2.49
N PHE A 110 -9.41 -10.78 -1.54
CA PHE A 110 -9.92 -10.72 -0.17
C PHE A 110 -11.33 -10.13 -0.12
N LEU A 111 -11.55 -8.99 -0.74
CA LEU A 111 -12.85 -8.29 -0.70
C LEU A 111 -13.97 -9.09 -1.38
N GLU A 112 -13.67 -9.84 -2.43
CA GLU A 112 -14.62 -10.70 -3.16
C GLU A 112 -15.02 -11.94 -2.36
N TYR A 113 -14.02 -12.60 -1.76
CA TYR A 113 -14.21 -13.88 -1.05
C TYR A 113 -14.36 -13.72 0.47
N TYR A 114 -14.48 -12.50 0.97
CA TYR A 114 -14.83 -12.23 2.36
C TYR A 114 -16.28 -12.66 2.63
N LYS A 115 -16.45 -13.76 3.39
CA LYS A 115 -17.75 -14.38 3.67
C LYS A 115 -17.92 -14.68 5.16
N VAL A 116 -17.39 -13.83 6.03
CA VAL A 116 -17.65 -13.97 7.48
C VAL A 116 -19.15 -13.71 7.71
N PRO A 117 -19.85 -14.63 8.41
CA PRO A 117 -21.27 -14.41 8.72
C PRO A 117 -21.48 -13.14 9.53
N ALA A 118 -22.53 -12.38 9.25
CA ALA A 118 -22.80 -11.11 9.93
C ALA A 118 -22.87 -11.24 11.47
N ALA A 119 -23.29 -12.39 11.99
CA ALA A 119 -23.29 -12.67 13.42
C ALA A 119 -21.88 -12.84 14.03
N GLU A 120 -20.88 -13.08 13.20
CA GLU A 120 -19.46 -13.26 13.58
C GLU A 120 -18.61 -12.04 13.19
N GLU A 121 -19.17 -11.03 12.53
CA GLU A 121 -18.50 -9.77 12.20
C GLU A 121 -18.27 -8.91 13.43
N THR A 122 -17.26 -9.28 14.22
CA THR A 122 -16.81 -8.45 15.34
C THR A 122 -16.16 -7.16 14.84
N ALA A 123 -16.03 -6.15 15.71
CA ALA A 123 -15.32 -4.92 15.40
C ALA A 123 -13.86 -5.18 14.94
N GLU A 124 -13.24 -6.27 15.43
CA GLU A 124 -11.89 -6.68 14.99
C GLU A 124 -11.90 -7.19 13.54
N VAL A 125 -12.85 -8.04 13.18
CA VAL A 125 -13.01 -8.54 11.80
C VAL A 125 -13.34 -7.40 10.85
N LEU A 126 -14.20 -6.48 11.24
CA LEU A 126 -14.50 -5.28 10.45
C LEU A 126 -13.30 -4.37 10.28
N SER A 127 -12.45 -4.24 11.32
CA SER A 127 -11.21 -3.47 11.21
C SER A 127 -10.24 -4.10 10.20
N LEU A 128 -10.13 -5.44 10.14
CA LEU A 128 -9.34 -6.13 9.12
C LEU A 128 -9.86 -5.88 7.69
N LYS A 129 -11.18 -5.80 7.52
CA LYS A 129 -11.80 -5.39 6.25
C LYS A 129 -11.46 -3.94 5.91
N GLY A 130 -11.43 -3.05 6.90
CA GLY A 130 -10.97 -1.67 6.76
C GLY A 130 -9.51 -1.58 6.30
N GLU A 131 -8.63 -2.45 6.82
CA GLU A 131 -7.24 -2.53 6.35
C GLU A 131 -7.16 -2.94 4.87
N ALA A 132 -8.02 -3.85 4.41
CA ALA A 132 -8.06 -4.22 2.99
C ALA A 132 -8.48 -3.04 2.09
N TYR A 133 -9.47 -2.24 2.48
CA TYR A 133 -9.80 -1.01 1.77
C TYR A 133 -8.64 -0.02 1.74
N PHE A 134 -7.93 0.14 2.86
CA PHE A 134 -6.72 0.95 2.90
C PHE A 134 -5.67 0.46 1.92
N PHE A 135 -5.39 -0.84 1.85
CA PHE A 135 -4.43 -1.40 0.91
C PHE A 135 -4.87 -1.24 -0.54
N ARG A 136 -6.16 -1.32 -0.85
CA ARG A 136 -6.67 -1.06 -2.20
C ARG A 136 -6.43 0.39 -2.60
N ALA A 137 -6.72 1.33 -1.72
CA ALA A 137 -6.43 2.74 -1.89
C ALA A 137 -4.92 3.00 -2.07
N TYR A 138 -4.08 2.40 -1.23
CA TYR A 138 -2.63 2.54 -1.27
C TYR A 138 -2.04 2.11 -2.63
N TRP A 139 -2.47 0.97 -3.16
CA TRP A 139 -1.95 0.48 -4.44
C TRP A 139 -2.48 1.25 -5.65
N HIS A 140 -3.71 1.75 -5.61
CA HIS A 140 -4.18 2.68 -6.63
C HIS A 140 -3.43 4.01 -6.57
N TYR A 141 -3.15 4.53 -5.38
CA TYR A 141 -2.33 5.74 -5.22
C TYR A 141 -0.90 5.53 -5.72
N TYR A 142 -0.30 4.38 -5.41
CA TYR A 142 1.02 4.01 -5.96
C TYR A 142 1.04 4.06 -7.49
N LEU A 143 0.02 3.54 -8.13
CA LEU A 143 -0.11 3.58 -9.59
C LEU A 143 -0.42 4.99 -10.11
N LEU A 144 -1.34 5.72 -9.47
CA LEU A 144 -1.70 7.10 -9.83
C LEU A 144 -0.49 8.03 -9.86
N THR A 145 0.36 7.95 -8.83
CA THR A 145 1.56 8.82 -8.75
C THR A 145 2.60 8.54 -9.83
N LYS A 146 2.61 7.35 -10.40
CA LYS A 146 3.58 6.94 -11.42
C LYS A 146 3.06 7.05 -12.84
N PHE A 147 1.76 6.83 -13.05
CA PHE A 147 1.18 6.66 -14.38
C PHE A 147 0.02 7.64 -14.68
N GLY A 148 -0.46 8.38 -13.69
CA GLY A 148 -1.61 9.28 -13.86
C GLY A 148 -2.91 8.52 -14.06
N SER A 149 -3.55 8.70 -15.23
CA SER A 149 -4.78 7.97 -15.58
C SER A 149 -4.51 6.48 -15.73
N ILE A 150 -5.23 5.66 -14.97
CA ILE A 150 -5.03 4.20 -14.90
C ILE A 150 -6.37 3.45 -14.91
N PRO A 151 -6.38 2.17 -15.31
CA PRO A 151 -7.51 1.27 -15.07
C PRO A 151 -7.74 1.09 -13.56
N VAL A 152 -8.96 1.37 -13.10
CA VAL A 152 -9.36 1.14 -11.70
C VAL A 152 -9.85 -0.30 -11.55
N MET A 153 -9.21 -1.04 -10.64
CA MET A 153 -9.57 -2.42 -10.32
C MET A 153 -10.42 -2.42 -9.04
N ASP A 154 -11.73 -2.32 -9.22
CA ASP A 154 -12.71 -2.27 -8.14
C ASP A 154 -13.18 -3.65 -7.65
N LYS A 155 -12.88 -4.71 -8.40
CA LYS A 155 -13.25 -6.10 -8.11
C LYS A 155 -12.16 -7.09 -8.49
N PHE A 156 -12.29 -8.32 -7.99
CA PHE A 156 -11.40 -9.42 -8.35
C PHE A 156 -11.63 -9.91 -9.78
N TRP A 157 -10.56 -10.23 -10.47
CA TRP A 157 -10.56 -10.91 -11.77
C TRP A 157 -9.84 -12.25 -11.65
N ASP A 158 -10.54 -13.31 -12.01
CA ASP A 158 -10.04 -14.69 -11.85
C ASP A 158 -8.97 -15.10 -12.88
N GLY A 159 -8.80 -14.30 -13.93
CA GLY A 159 -7.84 -14.57 -14.98
C GLY A 159 -8.40 -15.44 -16.14
N ASN A 160 -9.66 -15.88 -16.05
CA ASN A 160 -10.33 -16.65 -17.12
C ASN A 160 -10.81 -15.78 -18.29
N ALA A 161 -10.57 -14.47 -18.24
CA ALA A 161 -10.79 -13.62 -19.40
C ALA A 161 -9.87 -14.08 -20.54
N THR A 162 -10.47 -14.47 -21.65
CA THR A 162 -9.76 -14.82 -22.87
C THR A 162 -8.72 -13.76 -23.22
N VAL A 163 -7.57 -14.20 -23.73
CA VAL A 163 -6.51 -13.32 -24.25
C VAL A 163 -7.16 -12.27 -25.15
N GLY A 164 -7.16 -11.00 -24.72
CA GLY A 164 -7.89 -9.89 -25.36
C GLY A 164 -9.12 -9.38 -24.59
N GLY A 165 -9.58 -10.06 -23.53
CA GLY A 165 -10.81 -9.70 -22.81
C GLY A 165 -10.64 -8.71 -21.65
N LEU A 166 -9.43 -8.39 -21.22
CA LEU A 166 -9.16 -7.43 -20.14
C LEU A 166 -8.74 -6.06 -20.69
N GLN A 167 -9.58 -5.48 -21.53
CA GLN A 167 -9.42 -4.07 -21.92
C GLN A 167 -10.25 -3.19 -20.97
N ILE A 168 -9.76 -2.98 -19.76
CA ILE A 168 -10.35 -2.00 -18.85
C ILE A 168 -9.77 -0.65 -19.22
N PRO A 169 -10.60 0.31 -19.68
CA PRO A 169 -10.10 1.63 -20.04
C PRO A 169 -9.53 2.35 -18.82
N ALA A 170 -8.46 3.12 -19.03
CA ALA A 170 -7.96 4.02 -18.02
C ALA A 170 -9.06 5.04 -17.64
N ARG A 171 -9.24 5.28 -16.36
CA ARG A 171 -10.05 6.39 -15.85
C ARG A 171 -9.19 7.64 -15.75
N ASP A 172 -9.82 8.79 -15.90
CA ASP A 172 -9.16 10.07 -15.64
C ASP A 172 -8.56 10.09 -14.22
N ARG A 173 -7.42 10.76 -14.06
CA ARG A 173 -6.69 10.83 -12.80
C ARG A 173 -7.54 11.36 -11.64
N SER A 174 -8.38 12.37 -11.90
CA SER A 174 -9.31 12.91 -10.92
C SER A 174 -10.30 11.86 -10.42
N ALA A 175 -10.85 11.04 -11.34
CA ALA A 175 -11.75 9.95 -10.99
C ALA A 175 -11.03 8.80 -10.26
N VAL A 176 -9.75 8.55 -10.57
CA VAL A 176 -8.92 7.59 -9.83
C VAL A 176 -8.69 8.09 -8.41
N ALA A 177 -8.32 9.37 -8.23
CA ALA A 177 -8.12 9.96 -6.91
C ALA A 177 -9.40 9.91 -6.07
N GLN A 178 -10.56 10.19 -6.66
CA GLN A 178 -11.84 10.08 -5.96
C GLN A 178 -12.12 8.65 -5.50
N PHE A 179 -11.88 7.65 -6.35
CA PHE A 179 -12.02 6.23 -5.95
C PHE A 179 -11.12 5.87 -4.77
N ILE A 180 -9.87 6.35 -4.77
CA ILE A 180 -8.93 6.15 -3.66
C ILE A 180 -9.48 6.78 -2.38
N LEU A 181 -10.01 7.99 -2.44
CA LEU A 181 -10.59 8.70 -1.29
C LEU A 181 -11.85 8.00 -0.75
N ASP A 182 -12.67 7.44 -1.63
CA ASP A 182 -13.85 6.65 -1.25
C ASP A 182 -13.45 5.38 -0.49
N ASP A 183 -12.40 4.67 -0.94
CA ASP A 183 -11.84 3.52 -0.23
C ASP A 183 -11.25 3.91 1.13
N LEU A 184 -10.53 5.02 1.22
CA LEU A 184 -9.97 5.51 2.48
C LEU A 184 -11.06 5.98 3.46
N LYS A 185 -12.16 6.52 2.95
CA LYS A 185 -13.34 6.83 3.75
C LYS A 185 -13.97 5.55 4.30
N ALA A 186 -14.17 4.53 3.48
CA ALA A 186 -14.66 3.24 3.93
C ALA A 186 -13.72 2.58 4.95
N ALA A 187 -12.41 2.68 4.74
CA ALA A 187 -11.41 2.22 5.69
C ALA A 187 -11.52 2.95 7.03
N LYS A 188 -11.61 4.29 7.02
CA LYS A 188 -11.75 5.12 8.23
C LYS A 188 -12.96 4.70 9.10
N GLU A 189 -14.08 4.35 8.49
CA GLU A 189 -15.28 3.93 9.21
C GLU A 189 -15.12 2.58 9.94
N LEU A 190 -14.29 1.69 9.39
CA LEU A 190 -14.13 0.32 9.90
C LEU A 190 -12.92 0.16 10.83
N LEU A 191 -11.89 0.97 10.65
CA LEU A 191 -10.63 0.83 11.36
C LEU A 191 -10.72 1.24 12.83
N TYR A 192 -9.98 0.54 13.67
CA TYR A 192 -9.71 1.00 15.02
C TYR A 192 -8.84 2.26 15.03
N SER A 193 -8.97 3.04 16.11
CA SER A 193 -8.03 4.13 16.40
C SER A 193 -6.63 3.57 16.69
N ARG A 194 -5.62 4.41 16.48
CA ARG A 194 -4.19 4.13 16.75
C ARG A 194 -3.94 3.51 18.13
N SER A 195 -4.67 3.96 19.14
CA SER A 195 -4.51 3.50 20.51
C SER A 195 -4.69 1.98 20.69
N LYS A 196 -5.47 1.32 19.83
CA LYS A 196 -5.75 -0.13 19.92
C LYS A 196 -4.48 -0.97 19.74
N TYR A 197 -3.64 -0.62 18.76
CA TYR A 197 -2.42 -1.36 18.42
C TYR A 197 -1.16 -0.48 18.48
N GLN A 198 -1.26 0.71 19.06
CA GLN A 198 -0.12 1.62 19.26
C GLN A 198 0.65 1.92 17.94
N GLY A 199 -0.07 1.97 16.83
CA GLY A 199 0.50 2.22 15.50
C GLY A 199 1.16 1.01 14.83
N LEU A 200 1.08 -0.20 15.40
CA LEU A 200 1.64 -1.42 14.78
C LEU A 200 0.76 -2.01 13.68
N ARG A 201 -0.46 -1.51 13.51
CA ARG A 201 -1.38 -1.83 12.40
C ARG A 201 -1.94 -0.55 11.81
N ILE A 202 -2.42 -0.65 10.58
CA ILE A 202 -3.14 0.45 9.93
C ILE A 202 -4.32 0.83 10.82
N CYS A 203 -4.44 2.12 11.09
CA CYS A 203 -5.45 2.69 11.98
C CYS A 203 -6.25 3.79 11.29
N LYS A 204 -7.33 4.20 11.91
CA LYS A 204 -8.22 5.27 11.41
C LYS A 204 -7.44 6.55 11.06
N GLU A 205 -6.59 6.99 11.95
CA GLU A 205 -5.79 8.21 11.80
C GLU A 205 -4.79 8.09 10.63
N ALA A 206 -4.20 6.91 10.44
CA ALA A 206 -3.32 6.64 9.29
C ALA A 206 -4.08 6.69 7.96
N ALA A 207 -5.32 6.17 7.92
CA ALA A 207 -6.18 6.27 6.75
C ALA A 207 -6.55 7.73 6.43
N MET A 208 -6.83 8.55 7.45
CA MET A 208 -7.10 9.98 7.28
C MET A 208 -5.89 10.74 6.73
N VAL A 209 -4.70 10.51 7.28
CA VAL A 209 -3.46 11.14 6.76
C VAL A 209 -3.16 10.68 5.35
N MET A 210 -3.41 9.41 5.03
CA MET A 210 -3.27 8.93 3.65
C MET A 210 -4.27 9.62 2.71
N ALA A 211 -5.51 9.83 3.14
CA ALA A 211 -6.51 10.58 2.36
C ALA A 211 -6.10 12.04 2.16
N MET A 212 -5.57 12.69 3.20
CA MET A 212 -5.02 14.05 3.07
C MET A 212 -3.87 14.10 2.06
N ARG A 213 -2.97 13.12 2.08
CA ARG A 213 -1.85 13.03 1.12
C ARG A 213 -2.34 12.85 -0.32
N VAL A 214 -3.32 11.98 -0.55
CA VAL A 214 -3.92 11.77 -1.87
C VAL A 214 -4.60 13.06 -2.36
N ALA A 215 -5.43 13.67 -1.52
CA ALA A 215 -6.16 14.90 -1.85
C ALA A 215 -5.21 16.08 -2.11
N LEU A 216 -4.15 16.22 -1.31
CA LEU A 216 -3.13 17.26 -1.52
C LEU A 216 -2.38 17.04 -2.83
N PHE A 217 -1.97 15.81 -3.09
CA PHE A 217 -1.25 15.46 -4.32
C PHE A 217 -2.09 15.77 -5.57
N GLU A 218 -3.32 15.27 -5.61
CA GLU A 218 -4.17 15.48 -6.78
C GLU A 218 -4.64 16.94 -6.90
N GLY A 219 -5.04 17.57 -5.80
CA GLY A 219 -5.44 18.96 -5.81
C GLY A 219 -4.34 19.91 -6.30
N THR A 220 -3.10 19.69 -5.86
CA THR A 220 -1.95 20.47 -6.34
C THR A 220 -1.58 20.11 -7.79
N TRP A 221 -1.66 18.83 -8.14
CA TRP A 221 -1.42 18.42 -9.54
C TRP A 221 -2.38 19.13 -10.49
N GLU A 222 -3.67 19.03 -10.25
CA GLU A 222 -4.68 19.69 -11.10
C GLU A 222 -4.51 21.21 -11.17
N LYS A 223 -4.18 21.83 -10.03
CA LYS A 223 -3.96 23.26 -9.96
C LYS A 223 -2.83 23.73 -10.87
N TYR A 224 -1.69 23.03 -10.83
CA TYR A 224 -0.48 23.47 -11.52
C TYR A 224 -0.36 22.94 -12.95
N HIS A 225 -1.12 21.91 -13.33
CA HIS A 225 -1.11 21.35 -14.68
C HIS A 225 -2.32 21.76 -15.52
N LYS A 226 -3.16 22.66 -15.01
CA LYS A 226 -4.32 23.18 -15.76
C LYS A 226 -3.88 23.78 -17.10
N GLY A 227 -4.46 23.28 -18.19
CA GLY A 227 -4.16 23.73 -19.55
C GLY A 227 -2.87 23.17 -20.15
N THR A 228 -2.24 22.18 -19.51
CA THR A 228 -1.13 21.41 -20.07
C THR A 228 -1.60 20.04 -20.56
N ASP A 229 -0.72 19.29 -21.23
CA ASP A 229 -0.97 17.90 -21.66
C ASP A 229 -1.15 16.93 -20.49
N PHE A 230 -0.79 17.34 -19.28
CA PHE A 230 -0.91 16.57 -18.04
C PHE A 230 -2.14 16.95 -17.19
N ALA A 231 -3.02 17.80 -17.74
CA ALA A 231 -4.23 18.19 -17.04
C ALA A 231 -5.17 17.01 -16.81
N ALA A 232 -5.90 17.04 -15.69
CA ALA A 232 -7.06 16.18 -15.52
C ALA A 232 -8.17 16.58 -16.48
N ALA A 233 -8.96 15.62 -16.95
CA ALA A 233 -10.11 15.91 -17.80
C ALA A 233 -11.20 16.68 -17.03
N GLU A 234 -11.40 16.33 -15.75
CA GLU A 234 -12.26 17.06 -14.82
C GLU A 234 -11.40 17.79 -13.80
N TYR A 235 -11.58 19.12 -13.68
CA TYR A 235 -10.85 19.93 -12.72
C TYR A 235 -11.61 20.01 -11.38
N LYS A 236 -11.03 19.42 -10.33
CA LYS A 236 -11.59 19.34 -8.96
C LYS A 236 -10.59 19.78 -7.88
N SER A 237 -9.56 20.53 -8.28
CA SER A 237 -8.46 20.94 -7.39
C SER A 237 -8.95 21.50 -6.05
N ASP A 238 -9.90 22.44 -6.09
CA ASP A 238 -10.38 23.12 -4.88
C ASP A 238 -11.13 22.14 -3.94
N ASP A 239 -11.88 21.18 -4.50
CA ASP A 239 -12.59 20.17 -3.72
C ASP A 239 -11.60 19.25 -3.01
N PHE A 240 -10.54 18.81 -3.71
CA PHE A 240 -9.48 18.01 -3.11
C PHE A 240 -8.73 18.78 -2.02
N LEU A 241 -8.35 20.03 -2.27
CA LEU A 241 -7.65 20.84 -1.29
C LEU A 241 -8.53 21.14 -0.06
N GLN A 242 -9.84 21.33 -0.24
CA GLN A 242 -10.78 21.50 0.87
C GLN A 242 -10.90 20.23 1.72
N GLN A 243 -10.84 19.04 1.11
CA GLN A 243 -10.82 17.77 1.86
C GLN A 243 -9.58 17.66 2.77
N VAL A 244 -8.41 18.16 2.34
CA VAL A 244 -7.21 18.19 3.19
C VAL A 244 -7.48 18.97 4.47
N LEU A 245 -8.06 20.16 4.36
CA LEU A 245 -8.38 21.00 5.53
C LEU A 245 -9.39 20.31 6.46
N THR A 246 -10.46 19.79 5.89
CA THR A 246 -11.52 19.12 6.66
C THR A 246 -10.99 17.90 7.43
N LEU A 247 -10.20 17.04 6.78
CA LEU A 247 -9.60 15.87 7.42
C LEU A 247 -8.53 16.27 8.45
N GLY A 248 -7.78 17.34 8.20
CA GLY A 248 -6.81 17.87 9.14
C GLY A 248 -7.46 18.37 10.42
N ASP A 249 -8.52 19.15 10.31
CA ASP A 249 -9.30 19.64 11.46
C ASP A 249 -9.90 18.46 12.27
N GLU A 250 -10.45 17.46 11.59
CA GLU A 250 -10.98 16.26 12.24
C GLU A 250 -9.87 15.51 13.00
N LEU A 251 -8.68 15.35 12.40
CA LEU A 251 -7.55 14.69 13.00
C LEU A 251 -7.06 15.41 14.27
N PHE A 252 -6.98 16.74 14.26
CA PHE A 252 -6.65 17.54 15.42
C PHE A 252 -7.70 17.42 16.53
N GLN A 253 -8.99 17.38 16.17
CA GLN A 253 -10.07 17.15 17.13
C GLN A 253 -10.01 15.76 17.79
N MET A 254 -9.41 14.77 17.13
CA MET A 254 -9.13 13.46 17.71
C MET A 254 -7.96 13.48 18.71
N GLY A 255 -7.30 14.61 18.92
CA GLY A 255 -6.21 14.78 19.88
C GLY A 255 -4.84 14.33 19.36
N ILE A 256 -4.70 14.13 18.05
CA ILE A 256 -3.38 13.88 17.46
C ILE A 256 -2.58 15.18 17.48
N THR A 257 -1.41 15.12 18.07
CA THR A 257 -0.49 16.26 18.22
C THR A 257 0.88 15.92 17.69
N LEU A 258 1.59 16.94 17.24
CA LEU A 258 3.00 16.79 16.84
C LEU A 258 3.85 16.45 18.07
N ASN A 259 4.96 15.76 17.85
CA ASN A 259 5.90 15.45 18.90
C ASN A 259 6.65 16.72 19.33
N THR A 260 6.48 17.09 20.58
CA THR A 260 7.08 18.30 21.15
C THR A 260 7.67 18.00 22.54
N LYS A 261 8.46 18.92 23.05
CA LYS A 261 9.01 18.81 24.41
C LYS A 261 7.93 18.73 25.49
N GLU A 262 6.77 19.33 25.25
CA GLU A 262 5.65 19.36 26.20
C GLU A 262 4.97 17.99 26.31
N ASN A 263 4.90 17.24 25.22
CA ASN A 263 4.21 15.94 25.17
C ASN A 263 5.14 14.73 25.12
N ASP A 264 6.45 14.93 24.93
CA ASP A 264 7.46 13.87 24.99
C ASP A 264 8.55 14.24 26.03
N LYS A 265 8.48 13.62 27.20
CA LYS A 265 9.42 13.85 28.29
C LYS A 265 10.85 13.39 27.98
N SER A 266 11.06 12.58 26.98
CA SER A 266 12.40 12.16 26.51
C SER A 266 13.11 13.28 25.73
N VAL A 267 12.37 14.26 25.26
CA VAL A 267 12.88 15.40 24.51
C VAL A 267 13.49 16.43 25.47
N LYS A 268 14.80 16.61 25.39
CA LYS A 268 15.52 17.59 26.19
C LYS A 268 15.53 18.97 25.58
N ASN A 269 15.71 19.04 24.27
CA ASN A 269 15.68 20.26 23.45
C ASN A 269 14.60 20.15 22.39
N ILE A 270 14.15 21.28 21.82
CA ILE A 270 13.13 21.29 20.78
C ILE A 270 13.60 20.51 19.53
N ASP A 271 14.87 20.53 19.24
CA ASP A 271 15.47 19.84 18.10
C ASP A 271 15.44 18.30 18.26
N ASP A 272 15.44 17.81 19.51
CA ASP A 272 15.38 16.38 19.82
C ASP A 272 14.00 15.79 19.47
N ALA A 273 12.93 16.59 19.48
CA ALA A 273 11.57 16.12 19.24
C ALA A 273 11.42 15.48 17.85
N TYR A 274 11.94 16.15 16.83
CA TYR A 274 11.94 15.62 15.45
C TYR A 274 12.91 14.45 15.31
N GLY A 275 14.13 14.57 15.85
CA GLY A 275 15.15 13.52 15.79
C GLY A 275 14.68 12.22 16.44
N ASN A 276 13.94 12.29 17.54
CA ASN A 276 13.43 11.13 18.27
C ASN A 276 12.42 10.31 17.44
N LEU A 277 11.71 10.92 16.49
CA LEU A 277 10.81 10.18 15.58
C LEU A 277 11.56 9.13 14.73
N PHE A 278 12.85 9.36 14.46
CA PHE A 278 13.70 8.50 13.62
C PHE A 278 14.72 7.68 14.39
N ASN A 279 15.04 8.06 15.61
CA ASN A 279 16.08 7.42 16.43
C ASN A 279 15.52 6.53 17.55
N SER A 280 14.24 6.62 17.87
CA SER A 280 13.63 5.84 18.94
C SER A 280 13.48 4.38 18.55
N LYS A 281 13.78 3.48 19.49
CA LYS A 281 13.58 2.03 19.32
C LYS A 281 12.13 1.61 19.44
N ASP A 282 11.31 2.41 20.13
CA ASP A 282 9.90 2.16 20.35
C ASP A 282 9.13 3.48 20.18
N LEU A 283 8.20 3.47 19.24
CA LEU A 283 7.37 4.61 18.88
C LEU A 283 5.91 4.46 19.38
N SER A 284 5.65 3.45 20.22
CA SER A 284 4.30 3.16 20.71
C SER A 284 3.67 4.33 21.47
N ALA A 285 4.45 5.07 22.23
CA ALA A 285 4.02 6.24 23.00
C ALA A 285 3.95 7.54 22.18
N THR A 286 4.59 7.59 21.01
CA THR A 286 4.70 8.80 20.19
C THR A 286 3.47 8.98 19.32
N GLN A 287 2.56 9.86 19.69
CA GLN A 287 1.26 10.03 19.05
C GLN A 287 1.34 10.50 17.59
N GLU A 288 2.34 11.29 17.23
CA GLU A 288 2.58 11.74 15.86
C GLU A 288 2.83 10.57 14.89
N VAL A 289 3.43 9.48 15.38
CA VAL A 289 3.72 8.30 14.56
C VAL A 289 2.48 7.40 14.51
N LEU A 290 1.72 7.48 13.43
CA LEU A 290 0.43 6.81 13.29
C LEU A 290 0.56 5.34 12.89
N PHE A 291 1.61 5.01 12.11
CA PHE A 291 1.88 3.64 11.68
C PHE A 291 3.40 3.43 11.57
N TRP A 292 3.90 2.36 12.19
CA TRP A 292 5.33 2.04 12.19
C TRP A 292 5.60 0.54 12.27
N LYS A 293 6.79 0.14 11.83
CA LYS A 293 7.24 -1.25 11.91
C LYS A 293 8.24 -1.40 13.05
N LYS A 294 7.93 -2.26 14.01
CA LYS A 294 8.85 -2.61 15.10
C LYS A 294 9.85 -3.66 14.62
N TYR A 295 11.13 -3.38 14.82
CA TYR A 295 12.20 -4.35 14.65
C TYR A 295 12.57 -4.95 16.00
N SER A 296 12.82 -6.25 16.05
CA SER A 296 13.11 -6.98 17.29
C SER A 296 14.00 -8.17 16.97
N ILE A 297 15.15 -8.24 17.65
CA ILE A 297 16.07 -9.40 17.54
C ILE A 297 15.41 -10.65 18.08
N ALA A 298 14.64 -10.53 19.16
CA ALA A 298 13.95 -11.65 19.79
C ALA A 298 12.93 -12.31 18.86
N ASP A 299 12.28 -11.54 17.98
CA ASP A 299 11.30 -12.00 17.01
C ASP A 299 11.93 -12.29 15.63
N ASN A 300 13.25 -12.24 15.54
CA ASN A 300 13.99 -12.36 14.26
C ASN A 300 13.55 -11.36 13.18
N LEU A 301 13.06 -10.21 13.59
CA LEU A 301 12.69 -9.08 12.74
C LEU A 301 13.81 -8.05 12.76
N VAL A 302 14.75 -8.21 11.85
CA VAL A 302 15.97 -7.39 11.80
C VAL A 302 16.11 -6.70 10.44
N HIS A 303 17.00 -5.72 10.39
CA HIS A 303 17.42 -5.04 9.15
C HIS A 303 18.94 -4.88 9.14
N SER A 304 19.50 -4.64 7.97
CA SER A 304 20.95 -4.47 7.75
C SER A 304 21.34 -3.03 7.41
N LEU A 305 20.58 -2.03 7.86
CA LEU A 305 20.87 -0.61 7.55
C LEU A 305 22.29 -0.21 7.98
N ASN A 306 22.76 -0.68 9.14
CA ASN A 306 24.13 -0.39 9.60
C ASN A 306 25.20 -0.91 8.63
N THR A 307 24.97 -2.09 8.05
CA THR A 307 25.87 -2.69 7.06
C THR A 307 25.85 -1.89 5.76
N ASN A 308 24.65 -1.49 5.32
CA ASN A 308 24.47 -0.74 4.07
C ASN A 308 25.02 0.70 4.16
N LEU A 309 25.04 1.28 5.37
CA LEU A 309 25.55 2.63 5.61
C LEU A 309 27.04 2.63 5.98
N SER A 310 27.66 1.47 6.25
CA SER A 310 29.09 1.40 6.57
C SER A 310 29.95 1.51 5.31
N SER A 311 31.05 2.27 5.42
CA SER A 311 32.00 2.43 4.33
C SER A 311 32.56 1.09 3.86
N GLY A 312 32.46 0.79 2.58
CA GLY A 312 33.01 -0.41 1.94
C GLY A 312 32.05 -1.57 1.75
N MET A 313 30.83 -1.52 2.29
CA MET A 313 29.76 -2.44 1.97
C MET A 313 28.66 -1.71 1.23
N CYS A 314 28.67 -1.82 -0.09
CA CYS A 314 27.62 -1.30 -0.94
C CYS A 314 26.53 -2.35 -1.05
N ASP A 315 25.29 -1.94 -0.99
CA ASP A 315 24.16 -2.82 -1.32
C ASP A 315 24.21 -3.22 -2.80
N ALA A 316 23.31 -4.13 -3.19
CA ALA A 316 23.19 -4.57 -4.58
C ALA A 316 22.86 -3.42 -5.57
N GLU A 317 22.42 -2.28 -5.04
CA GLU A 317 22.10 -1.09 -5.82
C GLU A 317 23.27 -0.10 -5.95
N GLY A 318 24.40 -0.43 -5.34
CA GLY A 318 25.63 0.37 -5.37
C GLY A 318 25.68 1.47 -4.30
N PRO A 319 26.87 2.03 -4.07
CA PRO A 319 27.06 3.12 -3.11
C PRO A 319 26.31 4.37 -3.55
N ALA A 320 25.79 5.10 -2.57
CA ALA A 320 25.17 6.39 -2.77
C ALA A 320 25.75 7.38 -1.75
N GLY A 321 25.86 8.64 -2.13
CA GLY A 321 26.32 9.72 -1.28
C GLY A 321 25.32 10.87 -1.23
N LEU A 322 25.48 11.74 -0.25
CA LEU A 322 24.71 12.99 -0.21
C LEU A 322 25.13 13.87 -1.40
N SER A 323 24.16 14.54 -2.01
CA SER A 323 24.47 15.53 -3.04
C SER A 323 25.11 16.79 -2.44
N GLN A 324 25.89 17.50 -3.24
CA GLN A 324 26.44 18.80 -2.82
C GLN A 324 25.34 19.79 -2.44
N SER A 325 24.22 19.80 -3.20
CA SER A 325 23.11 20.72 -2.94
C SER A 325 22.46 20.46 -1.58
N LEU A 326 22.33 19.19 -1.17
CA LEU A 326 21.82 18.87 0.16
C LEU A 326 22.77 19.32 1.26
N VAL A 327 24.08 19.05 1.06
CA VAL A 327 25.11 19.49 2.03
C VAL A 327 25.11 21.01 2.16
N ASP A 328 25.04 21.74 1.04
CA ASP A 328 24.99 23.20 1.04
C ASP A 328 23.75 23.74 1.74
N ASN A 329 22.60 23.07 1.63
CA ASN A 329 21.40 23.43 2.38
C ASN A 329 21.60 23.32 3.90
N TYR A 330 22.26 22.27 4.36
CA TYR A 330 22.62 22.14 5.78
C TYR A 330 23.61 23.23 6.21
N LEU A 331 24.59 23.53 5.40
CA LEU A 331 25.59 24.59 5.67
C LEU A 331 24.95 25.98 5.64
N SER A 332 24.03 26.23 4.74
CA SER A 332 23.30 27.50 4.64
C SER A 332 22.41 27.76 5.85
N CYS A 333 21.81 26.72 6.41
CA CYS A 333 21.06 26.80 7.67
C CYS A 333 21.98 27.05 8.87
N LEU A 334 23.24 26.66 8.80
CA LEU A 334 24.27 26.83 9.80
C LEU A 334 25.20 28.03 9.47
N LEU A 335 24.66 29.10 8.95
CA LEU A 335 25.39 30.35 8.60
C LEU A 335 26.32 30.89 9.71
N TYR A 336 26.13 30.43 10.94
CA TYR A 336 26.96 30.77 12.09
C TYR A 336 28.13 29.82 12.32
N THR A 337 28.23 28.71 11.58
CA THR A 337 29.26 27.68 11.75
C THR A 337 30.05 27.40 10.49
N SER A 338 29.70 28.01 9.36
CA SER A 338 30.53 27.95 8.17
C SER A 338 31.87 28.66 8.47
N PRO A 339 33.01 27.99 8.39
CA PRO A 339 34.28 28.67 8.44
C PRO A 339 34.32 29.63 7.25
N SER A 340 34.33 30.90 7.53
CA SER A 340 34.58 31.95 6.56
C SER A 340 35.93 31.77 5.88
#